data_1e393f489d9a7d3b20d0fe4529ad46ac
#
_entry.id   1e393f489d9a7d3b20d0fe4529ad46ac
#
_cell.length_a   1.000
_cell.length_b   1.000
_cell.length_c   1.000
_cell.angle_alpha   90.00
_cell.angle_beta   90.00
_cell.angle_gamma   90.00
#
_symmetry.space_group_name_H-M   'P 1'
#
loop_
_entity.id
_entity.type
_entity.pdbx_description
1 polymer ?
#
loop_
_entity_poly.entity_id
_entity_poly.type
_entity_poly.pdbx_seq_one_letter_code
_entity_poly.pdbx_strand_id
1 'polypeptide(L)'
;LAQLPLDAIVSSPLERCQQTAAAIAATRDGQQVITEDRVGECRYGDWTGQPLKKLAREQLWRVVQAHPSAVTFPGPDGESMPDMQHRAVAAVRDWNARLGKDATYLICSHGDVIKAIVADSLGLHLDQCQRIQADPCSLTVIRYTPLRPFLVRMNDRGGGVDDLMPRADGHARDAAHSDAAVGGGSGGADAGEPANGRPEIDTAMVNGASSIPAGAAATSGQPPADTRG
;
A
#
# COMPACT_ATOMS: atom_id res chain seq x y z
N LEU A 1 15.81 -9.50 -13.70
CA LEU A 1 15.51 -10.75 -12.95
C LEU A 1 16.06 -12.02 -13.61
N ALA A 2 16.39 -12.01 -14.90
CA ALA A 2 16.82 -13.20 -15.66
C ALA A 2 17.97 -13.99 -14.99
N GLN A 3 18.89 -13.31 -14.32
CA GLN A 3 20.06 -13.94 -13.66
C GLN A 3 19.78 -14.44 -12.24
N LEU A 4 18.64 -14.08 -11.65
CA LEU A 4 18.31 -14.47 -10.27
C LEU A 4 17.73 -15.89 -10.29
N PRO A 5 18.32 -16.87 -9.56
CA PRO A 5 17.70 -18.17 -9.44
C PRO A 5 16.37 -18.02 -8.69
N LEU A 6 15.28 -18.52 -9.28
CA LEU A 6 13.94 -18.54 -8.66
C LEU A 6 13.47 -19.99 -8.53
N ASP A 7 13.08 -20.38 -7.32
CA ASP A 7 12.51 -21.69 -7.04
C ASP A 7 11.04 -21.76 -7.47
N ALA A 8 10.34 -20.64 -7.51
CA ALA A 8 8.97 -20.55 -8.00
C ALA A 8 8.66 -19.14 -8.57
N ILE A 9 7.72 -19.10 -9.52
CA ILE A 9 7.05 -17.89 -9.97
C ILE A 9 5.57 -18.05 -9.65
N VAL A 10 5.08 -17.24 -8.73
CA VAL A 10 3.70 -17.22 -8.24
C VAL A 10 3.02 -15.97 -8.76
N SER A 11 1.77 -16.03 -9.13
CA SER A 11 1.04 -14.88 -9.65
C SER A 11 -0.41 -14.84 -9.17
N SER A 12 -0.88 -13.62 -8.91
CA SER A 12 -2.31 -13.33 -8.88
C SER A 12 -3.02 -13.90 -10.12
N PRO A 13 -4.30 -14.33 -10.01
CA PRO A 13 -5.07 -14.82 -11.16
C PRO A 13 -5.39 -13.74 -12.18
N LEU A 14 -5.23 -12.44 -11.84
CA LEU A 14 -5.59 -11.36 -12.74
C LEU A 14 -4.62 -11.24 -13.91
N GLU A 15 -5.17 -11.04 -15.10
CA GLU A 15 -4.46 -11.08 -16.39
C GLU A 15 -3.18 -10.26 -16.41
N ARG A 16 -3.21 -9.02 -15.90
CA ARG A 16 -2.03 -8.13 -15.85
C ARG A 16 -0.85 -8.71 -15.07
N CYS A 17 -1.13 -9.47 -13.99
CA CYS A 17 -0.09 -10.14 -13.22
C CYS A 17 0.38 -11.42 -13.93
N GLN A 18 -0.54 -12.17 -14.53
CA GLN A 18 -0.22 -13.37 -15.31
C GLN A 18 0.68 -13.03 -16.50
N GLN A 19 0.37 -11.96 -17.22
CA GLN A 19 1.21 -11.48 -18.34
C GLN A 19 2.61 -11.09 -17.88
N THR A 20 2.73 -10.36 -16.76
CA THR A 20 4.02 -9.99 -16.18
C THR A 20 4.81 -11.22 -15.74
N ALA A 21 4.17 -12.15 -15.05
CA ALA A 21 4.78 -13.39 -14.59
C ALA A 21 5.23 -14.27 -15.77
N ALA A 22 4.41 -14.38 -16.82
CA ALA A 22 4.72 -15.12 -18.02
C ALA A 22 5.94 -14.54 -18.77
N ALA A 23 6.04 -13.21 -18.88
CA ALA A 23 7.19 -12.54 -19.47
C ALA A 23 8.49 -12.83 -18.70
N ILE A 24 8.43 -12.94 -17.36
CA ILE A 24 9.58 -13.32 -16.54
C ILE A 24 9.89 -14.81 -16.72
N ALA A 25 8.89 -15.68 -16.72
CA ALA A 25 9.05 -17.12 -16.92
C ALA A 25 9.65 -17.44 -18.29
N ALA A 26 9.27 -16.71 -19.34
CA ALA A 26 9.80 -16.88 -20.69
C ALA A 26 11.32 -16.67 -20.81
N THR A 27 11.95 -15.99 -19.83
CA THR A 27 13.42 -15.85 -19.77
C THR A 27 14.11 -17.02 -19.08
N ARG A 28 13.37 -18.10 -18.73
CA ARG A 28 13.83 -19.22 -17.92
C ARG A 28 13.33 -20.52 -18.49
N ASP A 29 14.24 -21.48 -18.66
CA ASP A 29 13.92 -22.78 -19.25
C ASP A 29 12.95 -23.58 -18.34
N GLY A 30 11.75 -23.85 -18.87
CA GLY A 30 10.77 -24.74 -18.25
C GLY A 30 10.08 -24.24 -16.97
N GLN A 31 10.36 -23.03 -16.53
CA GLN A 31 9.73 -22.51 -15.33
C GLN A 31 8.28 -22.11 -15.59
N GLN A 32 7.35 -22.65 -14.80
CA GLN A 32 5.92 -22.38 -14.95
C GLN A 32 5.45 -21.34 -13.93
N VAL A 33 4.42 -20.58 -14.31
CA VAL A 33 3.71 -19.64 -13.42
C VAL A 33 2.66 -20.42 -12.64
N ILE A 34 2.70 -20.29 -11.31
CA ILE A 34 1.72 -20.88 -10.40
C ILE A 34 0.72 -19.81 -9.99
N THR A 35 -0.55 -20.05 -10.25
CA THR A 35 -1.62 -19.13 -9.82
C THR A 35 -1.91 -19.29 -8.33
N GLU A 36 -2.01 -18.15 -7.63
CA GLU A 36 -2.32 -18.09 -6.20
C GLU A 36 -3.38 -17.01 -5.96
N ASP A 37 -4.61 -17.43 -5.69
CA ASP A 37 -5.76 -16.52 -5.56
C ASP A 37 -5.61 -15.56 -4.38
N ARG A 38 -4.94 -15.98 -3.31
CA ARG A 38 -4.76 -15.17 -2.09
C ARG A 38 -3.87 -13.95 -2.28
N VAL A 39 -3.10 -13.87 -3.38
CA VAL A 39 -2.34 -12.66 -3.74
C VAL A 39 -3.01 -11.84 -4.83
N GLY A 40 -4.29 -12.14 -5.13
CA GLY A 40 -5.14 -11.33 -6.00
C GLY A 40 -5.41 -9.94 -5.40
N GLU A 41 -5.79 -8.98 -6.26
CA GLU A 41 -6.13 -7.63 -5.82
C GLU A 41 -7.26 -7.63 -4.78
N CYS A 42 -7.32 -6.59 -3.97
CA CYS A 42 -8.44 -6.36 -3.07
C CYS A 42 -9.75 -6.32 -3.87
N ARG A 43 -10.75 -7.01 -3.38
CA ARG A 43 -12.08 -6.98 -4.01
C ARG A 43 -12.80 -5.71 -3.60
N TYR A 44 -12.78 -4.72 -4.49
CA TYR A 44 -13.37 -3.41 -4.24
C TYR A 44 -14.90 -3.39 -4.34
N GLY A 45 -15.55 -4.53 -4.63
CA GLY A 45 -17.00 -4.64 -4.73
C GLY A 45 -17.59 -3.63 -5.72
N ASP A 46 -18.57 -2.85 -5.29
CA ASP A 46 -19.25 -1.85 -6.11
C ASP A 46 -18.33 -0.70 -6.60
N TRP A 47 -17.13 -0.59 -6.05
CA TRP A 47 -16.13 0.39 -6.52
C TRP A 47 -15.36 -0.08 -7.74
N THR A 48 -15.42 -1.37 -8.05
CA THR A 48 -14.72 -1.95 -9.20
C THR A 48 -15.16 -1.28 -10.50
N GLY A 49 -14.19 -0.76 -11.27
CA GLY A 49 -14.47 -0.08 -12.54
C GLY A 49 -15.02 1.35 -12.42
N GLN A 50 -15.19 1.88 -11.21
CA GLN A 50 -15.63 3.26 -11.03
C GLN A 50 -14.48 4.26 -11.21
N PRO A 51 -14.72 5.44 -11.78
CA PRO A 51 -13.71 6.48 -11.90
C PRO A 51 -13.20 6.95 -10.53
N LEU A 52 -11.89 7.06 -10.35
CA LEU A 52 -11.27 7.51 -9.08
C LEU A 52 -11.80 8.88 -8.64
N LYS A 53 -12.04 9.82 -9.58
CA LYS A 53 -12.64 11.14 -9.28
C LYS A 53 -14.02 11.04 -8.62
N LYS A 54 -14.81 10.00 -8.95
CA LYS A 54 -16.10 9.74 -8.31
C LYS A 54 -15.87 9.17 -6.91
N LEU A 55 -15.02 8.17 -6.80
CA LEU A 55 -14.72 7.50 -5.53
C LEU A 55 -14.09 8.46 -4.50
N ALA A 56 -13.26 9.41 -4.93
CA ALA A 56 -12.65 10.41 -4.06
C ALA A 56 -13.67 11.32 -3.34
N ARG A 57 -14.93 11.36 -3.79
CA ARG A 57 -16.03 12.08 -3.14
C ARG A 57 -16.80 11.24 -2.14
N GLU A 58 -16.59 9.92 -2.15
CA GLU A 58 -17.24 9.00 -1.22
C GLU A 58 -16.68 9.18 0.19
N GLN A 59 -17.53 9.03 1.20
CA GLN A 59 -17.09 9.12 2.59
C GLN A 59 -16.07 8.03 2.94
N LEU A 60 -16.26 6.82 2.38
CA LEU A 60 -15.36 5.69 2.57
C LEU A 60 -13.95 5.98 2.04
N TRP A 61 -13.78 6.85 1.03
CA TRP A 61 -12.47 7.22 0.52
C TRP A 61 -11.54 7.77 1.58
N ARG A 62 -12.05 8.60 2.47
CA ARG A 62 -11.27 9.15 3.59
C ARG A 62 -10.84 8.06 4.56
N VAL A 63 -11.70 7.06 4.78
CA VAL A 63 -11.36 5.92 5.63
C VAL A 63 -10.27 5.07 4.96
N VAL A 64 -10.36 4.80 3.66
CA VAL A 64 -9.31 4.10 2.89
C VAL A 64 -7.96 4.80 3.00
N GLN A 65 -7.94 6.12 3.00
CA GLN A 65 -6.71 6.90 3.09
C GLN A 65 -6.12 6.93 4.52
N ALA A 66 -6.96 7.10 5.53
CA ALA A 66 -6.50 7.36 6.90
C ALA A 66 -6.53 6.12 7.81
N HIS A 67 -7.49 5.23 7.61
CA HIS A 67 -7.78 4.08 8.47
C HIS A 67 -8.13 2.83 7.67
N PRO A 68 -7.21 2.31 6.82
CA PRO A 68 -7.45 1.12 6.02
C PRO A 68 -7.97 -0.08 6.82
N SER A 69 -7.56 -0.22 8.08
CA SER A 69 -8.02 -1.32 8.94
C SER A 69 -9.52 -1.30 9.25
N ALA A 70 -10.19 -0.16 9.06
CA ALA A 70 -11.63 -0.01 9.26
C ALA A 70 -12.44 -0.14 7.97
N VAL A 71 -11.77 -0.43 6.83
CA VAL A 71 -12.41 -0.47 5.52
C VAL A 71 -13.02 -1.83 5.25
N THR A 72 -14.28 -1.83 4.84
CA THR A 72 -14.93 -2.92 4.09
C THR A 72 -15.53 -2.28 2.83
N PHE A 73 -15.16 -2.79 1.67
CA PHE A 73 -15.66 -2.25 0.41
C PHE A 73 -17.13 -2.64 0.19
N PRO A 74 -17.94 -1.77 -0.43
CA PRO A 74 -19.37 -1.98 -0.56
C PRO A 74 -19.71 -3.07 -1.59
N GLY A 75 -20.90 -3.63 -1.43
CA GLY A 75 -21.43 -4.67 -2.31
C GLY A 75 -21.13 -6.09 -1.85
N PRO A 76 -21.81 -7.10 -2.44
CA PRO A 76 -21.73 -8.49 -2.00
C PRO A 76 -20.34 -9.10 -2.20
N ASP A 77 -19.58 -8.60 -3.18
CA ASP A 77 -18.23 -9.07 -3.48
C ASP A 77 -17.15 -8.18 -2.84
N GLY A 78 -17.54 -7.19 -2.03
CA GLY A 78 -16.62 -6.30 -1.34
C GLY A 78 -15.86 -7.04 -0.23
N GLU A 79 -14.53 -6.81 -0.18
CA GLU A 79 -13.65 -7.39 0.81
C GLU A 79 -13.24 -6.34 1.84
N SER A 80 -12.95 -6.74 3.08
CA SER A 80 -12.30 -5.83 4.00
C SER A 80 -10.79 -5.77 3.73
N MET A 81 -10.18 -4.60 4.00
CA MET A 81 -8.72 -4.48 3.92
C MET A 81 -7.99 -5.42 4.89
N PRO A 82 -8.47 -5.64 6.12
CA PRO A 82 -7.92 -6.68 7.01
C PRO A 82 -7.99 -8.11 6.44
N ASP A 83 -9.10 -8.50 5.80
CA ASP A 83 -9.22 -9.83 5.20
C ASP A 83 -8.26 -9.99 4.02
N MET A 84 -8.11 -8.96 3.20
CA MET A 84 -7.13 -8.92 2.11
C MET A 84 -5.71 -9.09 2.66
N GLN A 85 -5.33 -8.34 3.71
CA GLN A 85 -4.02 -8.49 4.34
C GLN A 85 -3.83 -9.90 4.90
N HIS A 86 -4.84 -10.41 5.61
CA HIS A 86 -4.77 -11.74 6.22
C HIS A 86 -4.50 -12.83 5.18
N ARG A 87 -5.29 -12.87 4.08
CA ARG A 87 -5.09 -13.89 3.03
C ARG A 87 -3.75 -13.77 2.32
N ALA A 88 -3.30 -12.53 2.05
CA ALA A 88 -2.04 -12.28 1.36
C ALA A 88 -0.83 -12.68 2.22
N VAL A 89 -0.83 -12.31 3.48
CA VAL A 89 0.22 -12.69 4.44
C VAL A 89 0.23 -14.20 4.69
N ALA A 90 -0.95 -14.83 4.80
CA ALA A 90 -1.05 -16.29 4.91
C ALA A 90 -0.44 -16.99 3.69
N ALA A 91 -0.70 -16.49 2.47
CA ALA A 91 -0.10 -17.03 1.26
C ALA A 91 1.44 -16.97 1.31
N VAL A 92 2.01 -15.83 1.70
CA VAL A 92 3.48 -15.68 1.83
C VAL A 92 4.05 -16.65 2.87
N ARG A 93 3.41 -16.80 4.03
CA ARG A 93 3.85 -17.74 5.08
C ARG A 93 3.82 -19.18 4.61
N ASP A 94 2.76 -19.58 3.89
CA ASP A 94 2.64 -20.91 3.32
C ASP A 94 3.70 -21.18 2.25
N TRP A 95 3.99 -20.21 1.39
CA TRP A 95 5.04 -20.33 0.39
C TRP A 95 6.42 -20.45 1.03
N ASN A 96 6.71 -19.65 2.07
CA ASN A 96 7.95 -19.76 2.85
C ASN A 96 8.10 -21.14 3.50
N ALA A 97 7.02 -21.67 4.07
CA ALA A 97 7.03 -23.02 4.68
C ALA A 97 7.22 -24.12 3.64
N ARG A 98 6.59 -24.00 2.47
CA ARG A 98 6.64 -25.00 1.39
C ARG A 98 8.01 -25.07 0.73
N LEU A 99 8.62 -23.91 0.42
CA LEU A 99 9.87 -23.86 -0.32
C LEU A 99 11.11 -23.93 0.59
N GLY A 100 10.95 -23.57 1.87
CA GLY A 100 12.03 -23.63 2.85
C GLY A 100 12.86 -22.34 2.95
N LYS A 101 13.80 -22.34 3.90
CA LYS A 101 14.52 -21.13 4.37
C LYS A 101 15.48 -20.51 3.35
N ASP A 102 16.00 -21.31 2.42
CA ASP A 102 17.02 -20.86 1.46
C ASP A 102 16.42 -20.53 0.08
N ALA A 103 15.08 -20.67 -0.07
CA ALA A 103 14.40 -20.45 -1.31
C ALA A 103 14.28 -18.97 -1.68
N THR A 104 14.37 -18.72 -2.98
CA THR A 104 14.06 -17.43 -3.60
C THR A 104 12.91 -17.61 -4.58
N TYR A 105 11.81 -16.94 -4.37
CA TYR A 105 10.65 -17.03 -5.26
C TYR A 105 10.07 -15.64 -5.54
N LEU A 106 9.34 -15.53 -6.63
CA LEU A 106 8.71 -14.30 -7.09
C LEU A 106 7.20 -14.40 -6.90
N ILE A 107 6.58 -13.32 -6.43
CA ILE A 107 5.12 -13.15 -6.45
C ILE A 107 4.78 -11.93 -7.30
N CYS A 108 4.01 -12.13 -8.37
CA CYS A 108 3.39 -11.04 -9.12
C CYS A 108 2.02 -10.73 -8.52
N SER A 109 1.87 -9.52 -7.97
CA SER A 109 0.68 -9.09 -7.24
C SER A 109 0.36 -7.62 -7.50
N HIS A 110 -0.39 -6.98 -6.64
CA HIS A 110 -1.00 -5.67 -6.80
C HIS A 110 -0.54 -4.71 -5.71
N GLY A 111 -0.72 -3.42 -5.94
CA GLY A 111 -0.21 -2.37 -5.08
C GLY A 111 -0.69 -2.49 -3.64
N ASP A 112 -2.00 -2.59 -3.40
CA ASP A 112 -2.52 -2.65 -2.03
C ASP A 112 -2.14 -3.95 -1.31
N VAL A 113 -2.07 -5.06 -2.05
CA VAL A 113 -1.61 -6.35 -1.52
C VAL A 113 -0.13 -6.30 -1.14
N ILE A 114 0.73 -5.75 -2.00
CA ILE A 114 2.17 -5.57 -1.73
C ILE A 114 2.38 -4.68 -0.51
N LYS A 115 1.67 -3.55 -0.43
CA LYS A 115 1.73 -2.63 0.72
C LYS A 115 1.33 -3.32 2.02
N ALA A 116 0.27 -4.14 1.99
CA ALA A 116 -0.22 -4.87 3.15
C ALA A 116 0.78 -5.94 3.62
N ILE A 117 1.41 -6.67 2.70
CA ILE A 117 2.49 -7.64 3.01
C ILE A 117 3.71 -6.93 3.60
N VAL A 118 4.11 -5.80 3.04
CA VAL A 118 5.25 -5.00 3.56
C VAL A 118 4.93 -4.47 4.95
N ALA A 119 3.72 -3.95 5.18
CA ALA A 119 3.29 -3.48 6.50
C ALA A 119 3.38 -4.60 7.55
N ASP A 120 2.86 -5.81 7.26
CA ASP A 120 3.00 -6.97 8.15
C ASP A 120 4.47 -7.31 8.41
N SER A 121 5.31 -7.35 7.36
CA SER A 121 6.73 -7.70 7.48
C SER A 121 7.54 -6.73 8.34
N LEU A 122 7.12 -5.48 8.41
CA LEU A 122 7.73 -4.42 9.21
C LEU A 122 7.09 -4.26 10.59
N GLY A 123 6.04 -5.02 10.90
CA GLY A 123 5.28 -4.87 12.14
C GLY A 123 4.48 -3.56 12.21
N LEU A 124 4.16 -2.99 11.06
CA LEU A 124 3.34 -1.79 10.97
C LEU A 124 1.86 -2.15 11.07
N HIS A 125 1.09 -1.32 11.77
CA HIS A 125 -0.35 -1.40 11.70
C HIS A 125 -0.84 -1.18 10.26
N LEU A 126 -1.92 -1.85 9.86
CA LEU A 126 -2.45 -1.75 8.49
C LEU A 126 -2.77 -0.29 8.08
N ASP A 127 -3.13 0.58 9.01
CA ASP A 127 -3.35 2.00 8.76
C ASP A 127 -2.10 2.75 8.27
N GLN A 128 -0.93 2.14 8.39
CA GLN A 128 0.31 2.73 7.90
C GLN A 128 0.65 2.27 6.47
N CYS A 129 -0.10 1.32 5.89
CA CYS A 129 0.21 0.75 4.58
C CYS A 129 0.17 1.81 3.45
N GLN A 130 -0.64 2.87 3.60
CA GLN A 130 -0.71 3.95 2.60
C GLN A 130 0.55 4.82 2.53
N ARG A 131 1.44 4.72 3.52
CA ARG A 131 2.78 5.35 3.49
C ARG A 131 3.78 4.61 2.61
N ILE A 132 3.42 3.41 2.17
CA ILE A 132 4.25 2.54 1.34
C ILE A 132 3.88 2.78 -0.11
N GLN A 133 4.87 3.05 -0.95
CA GLN A 133 4.67 3.20 -2.39
C GLN A 133 5.00 1.88 -3.10
N ALA A 134 4.14 1.47 -4.01
CA ALA A 134 4.34 0.30 -4.88
C ALA A 134 3.83 0.65 -6.28
N ASP A 135 4.75 1.00 -7.16
CA ASP A 135 4.45 1.38 -8.54
C ASP A 135 4.30 0.12 -9.42
N PRO A 136 3.59 0.21 -10.54
CA PRO A 136 3.53 -0.87 -11.53
C PRO A 136 4.94 -1.31 -11.98
N CYS A 137 5.15 -2.62 -12.08
CA CYS A 137 6.42 -3.23 -12.46
C CYS A 137 7.61 -2.92 -11.54
N SER A 138 7.36 -2.40 -10.33
CA SER A 138 8.41 -2.23 -9.34
C SER A 138 8.74 -3.55 -8.64
N LEU A 139 9.97 -3.65 -8.12
CA LEU A 139 10.46 -4.78 -7.36
C LEU A 139 10.52 -4.43 -5.88
N THR A 140 9.84 -5.22 -5.05
CA THR A 140 9.93 -5.18 -3.60
C THR A 140 10.51 -6.51 -3.11
N VAL A 141 11.54 -6.46 -2.26
CA VAL A 141 12.25 -7.65 -1.79
C VAL A 141 12.17 -7.73 -0.27
N ILE A 142 11.60 -8.80 0.24
CA ILE A 142 11.54 -9.12 1.68
C ILE A 142 12.32 -10.41 1.90
N ARG A 143 13.30 -10.37 2.80
CA ARG A 143 14.03 -11.55 3.24
C ARG A 143 13.49 -12.02 4.57
N TYR A 144 12.92 -13.20 4.59
CA TYR A 144 12.44 -13.85 5.80
C TYR A 144 13.57 -14.65 6.46
N THR A 145 13.72 -14.50 7.77
CA THR A 145 14.68 -15.26 8.58
C THR A 145 13.94 -15.90 9.76
N PRO A 146 14.55 -16.87 10.47
CA PRO A 146 13.92 -17.46 11.65
C PRO A 146 13.55 -16.45 12.75
N LEU A 147 14.24 -15.30 12.80
CA LEU A 147 13.99 -14.29 13.83
C LEU A 147 13.00 -13.22 13.38
N ARG A 148 13.13 -12.74 12.15
CA ARG A 148 12.30 -11.64 11.63
C ARG A 148 12.45 -11.45 10.13
N PRO A 149 11.46 -10.85 9.44
CA PRO A 149 11.63 -10.39 8.07
C PRO A 149 12.48 -9.12 8.00
N PHE A 150 13.13 -8.90 6.85
CA PHE A 150 13.87 -7.69 6.50
C PHE A 150 13.38 -7.18 5.16
N LEU A 151 12.95 -5.92 5.09
CA LEU A 151 12.71 -5.24 3.83
C LEU A 151 14.06 -4.85 3.22
N VAL A 152 14.45 -5.51 2.13
CA VAL A 152 15.76 -5.34 1.49
C VAL A 152 15.71 -4.30 0.37
N ARG A 153 14.61 -4.29 -0.38
CA ARG A 153 14.32 -3.31 -1.42
C ARG A 153 12.85 -2.95 -1.40
N MET A 154 12.54 -1.71 -1.73
CA MET A 154 11.18 -1.22 -1.83
C MET A 154 11.02 -0.39 -3.08
N ASN A 155 9.98 -0.69 -3.87
CA ASN A 155 9.58 0.06 -5.05
C ASN A 155 10.73 0.30 -6.05
N ASP A 156 11.62 -0.69 -6.21
CA ASP A 156 12.75 -0.59 -7.14
C ASP A 156 12.26 -0.76 -8.59
N ARG A 157 12.36 0.29 -9.36
CA ARG A 157 11.96 0.32 -10.79
C ARG A 157 13.13 0.10 -11.75
N GLY A 158 14.32 -0.03 -11.19
CA GLY A 158 15.57 -0.10 -11.98
C GLY A 158 15.85 1.24 -12.68
N GLY A 159 17.10 1.68 -12.72
CA GLY A 159 17.45 2.90 -13.43
C GLY A 159 17.89 4.05 -12.55
N GLY A 160 17.88 5.26 -13.11
CA GLY A 160 18.38 6.48 -12.49
C GLY A 160 17.46 7.09 -11.43
N VAL A 161 17.67 8.37 -11.18
CA VAL A 161 16.95 9.18 -10.20
C VAL A 161 15.95 10.14 -10.86
N ASP A 162 15.61 9.91 -12.13
CA ASP A 162 14.78 10.82 -12.92
C ASP A 162 13.39 11.01 -12.32
N ASP A 163 12.86 9.97 -11.66
CA ASP A 163 11.59 10.00 -10.94
C ASP A 163 11.63 10.81 -9.62
N LEU A 164 12.83 11.13 -9.13
CA LEU A 164 13.06 11.97 -7.95
C LEU A 164 13.29 13.43 -8.33
N MET A 165 13.53 13.73 -9.60
CA MET A 165 13.75 15.11 -10.05
C MET A 165 12.45 15.94 -9.92
N PRO A 166 12.54 17.20 -9.48
CA PRO A 166 11.40 18.09 -9.47
C PRO A 166 10.81 18.19 -10.88
N ARG A 167 9.50 17.98 -11.00
CA ARG A 167 8.82 18.15 -12.29
C ARG A 167 8.80 19.63 -12.65
N ALA A 168 9.24 19.98 -13.86
CA ALA A 168 9.32 21.35 -14.35
C ALA A 168 7.95 22.05 -14.42
N ASP A 169 6.86 21.29 -14.46
CA ASP A 169 5.52 21.79 -14.80
C ASP A 169 4.67 22.22 -13.61
N GLY A 170 5.23 22.30 -12.40
CA GLY A 170 4.49 22.80 -11.22
C GLY A 170 3.21 22.00 -10.88
N HIS A 171 2.98 20.88 -11.52
CA HIS A 171 1.91 19.96 -11.16
C HIS A 171 2.30 19.24 -9.86
N ALA A 172 2.13 19.94 -8.75
CA ALA A 172 1.94 19.28 -7.49
C ALA A 172 0.87 18.20 -7.75
N ARG A 173 1.15 16.95 -7.38
CA ARG A 173 0.08 15.95 -7.27
C ARG A 173 -1.02 16.66 -6.51
N ASP A 174 -2.21 16.68 -7.09
CA ASP A 174 -3.33 17.44 -6.51
C ASP A 174 -3.60 16.84 -5.12
N ALA A 175 -2.88 17.35 -4.13
CA ALA A 175 -2.87 16.88 -2.74
C ALA A 175 -4.25 17.05 -2.09
N ALA A 176 -5.15 17.73 -2.79
CA ALA A 176 -6.51 17.94 -2.34
C ALA A 176 -7.38 16.67 -2.33
N HIS A 177 -6.95 15.59 -3.02
CA HIS A 177 -7.81 14.43 -3.22
C HIS A 177 -7.27 13.12 -2.65
N SER A 178 -5.96 12.92 -2.62
CA SER A 178 -5.35 11.71 -2.07
C SER A 178 -3.83 11.83 -2.12
N ASP A 179 -3.13 11.52 -1.04
CA ASP A 179 -1.67 11.42 -0.98
C ASP A 179 -1.17 9.99 -1.20
N ALA A 180 -2.09 9.00 -1.21
CA ALA A 180 -1.77 7.61 -1.45
C ALA A 180 -2.54 7.04 -2.66
N ALA A 181 -1.85 6.25 -3.50
CA ALA A 181 -2.47 5.52 -4.59
C ALA A 181 -3.27 4.33 -4.06
N VAL A 182 -4.54 4.22 -4.46
CA VAL A 182 -5.42 3.08 -4.19
C VAL A 182 -5.51 2.24 -5.48
N GLY A 183 -5.50 0.92 -5.34
CA GLY A 183 -5.66 0.02 -6.47
C GLY A 183 -4.43 -0.13 -7.36
N GLY A 184 -3.23 0.02 -6.81
CA GLY A 184 -1.99 -0.28 -7.53
C GLY A 184 -1.62 0.65 -8.68
N GLY A 185 -2.10 1.90 -8.67
CA GLY A 185 -1.59 2.97 -9.54
C GLY A 185 -1.74 2.78 -11.06
N SER A 186 -2.52 1.81 -11.53
CA SER A 186 -2.85 1.66 -12.94
C SER A 186 -4.06 2.52 -13.35
N GLY A 187 -4.08 3.77 -12.88
CA GLY A 187 -4.90 4.78 -13.50
C GLY A 187 -4.38 4.97 -14.92
N GLY A 188 -5.05 4.34 -15.89
CA GLY A 188 -4.73 4.53 -17.29
C GLY A 188 -4.65 6.03 -17.59
N ALA A 189 -3.64 6.41 -18.35
CA ALA A 189 -3.58 7.72 -18.95
C ALA A 189 -4.88 7.91 -19.73
N ASP A 190 -5.79 8.71 -19.18
CA ASP A 190 -7.00 9.10 -19.86
C ASP A 190 -6.57 10.02 -20.99
N ALA A 191 -6.64 9.49 -22.22
CA ALA A 191 -6.35 10.25 -23.41
C ALA A 191 -7.46 11.29 -23.58
N GLY A 192 -7.14 12.54 -23.25
CA GLY A 192 -7.65 13.75 -23.82
C GLY A 192 -9.14 14.02 -23.79
N GLU A 193 -9.56 14.88 -22.86
CA GLU A 193 -10.54 15.92 -23.17
C GLU A 193 -10.13 17.23 -22.51
N PRO A 194 -10.36 18.41 -23.17
CA PRO A 194 -9.82 19.69 -22.73
C PRO A 194 -10.56 20.23 -21.51
N ALA A 195 -9.77 20.71 -20.56
CA ALA A 195 -10.24 21.37 -19.36
C ALA A 195 -11.00 22.65 -19.70
N ASN A 196 -12.26 22.71 -19.27
CA ASN A 196 -12.95 23.98 -19.03
C ASN A 196 -13.79 23.85 -17.75
N GLY A 197 -13.52 24.69 -16.78
CA GLY A 197 -14.35 24.90 -15.59
C GLY A 197 -13.69 24.52 -14.27
N ARG A 198 -12.86 25.45 -13.73
CA ARG A 198 -12.51 25.44 -12.30
C ARG A 198 -13.76 25.75 -11.46
N PRO A 199 -14.06 24.97 -10.42
CA PRO A 199 -14.72 25.52 -9.25
C PRO A 199 -13.64 25.99 -8.26
N GLU A 200 -13.67 27.25 -7.89
CA GLU A 200 -12.96 27.79 -6.73
C GLU A 200 -13.43 27.03 -5.49
N ILE A 201 -12.49 26.40 -4.79
CA ILE A 201 -12.75 25.83 -3.48
C ILE A 201 -12.15 26.78 -2.45
N ASP A 202 -13.06 27.33 -1.65
CA ASP A 202 -12.81 28.21 -0.51
C ASP A 202 -11.82 27.56 0.48
N THR A 203 -10.62 28.14 0.61
CA THR A 203 -9.51 27.69 1.46
C THR A 203 -9.70 28.03 2.95
N ALA A 204 -10.91 28.39 3.38
CA ALA A 204 -11.15 28.95 4.73
C ALA A 204 -11.41 27.92 5.85
N MET A 205 -11.34 26.60 5.60
CA MET A 205 -11.72 25.59 6.62
C MET A 205 -10.61 24.65 7.11
N VAL A 206 -9.33 24.97 6.98
CA VAL A 206 -8.25 24.09 7.50
C VAL A 206 -7.35 24.76 8.55
N ASN A 207 -7.65 25.97 9.03
CA ASN A 207 -6.88 26.59 10.11
C ASN A 207 -7.69 26.79 11.37
N GLY A 208 -8.10 25.70 11.99
CA GLY A 208 -8.56 25.65 13.39
C GLY A 208 -7.43 25.26 14.32
N ALA A 209 -6.35 26.04 14.39
CA ALA A 209 -5.38 25.93 15.46
C ALA A 209 -6.00 26.50 16.74
N SER A 210 -6.45 25.63 17.63
CA SER A 210 -6.85 25.99 18.99
C SER A 210 -5.61 26.40 19.77
N SER A 211 -5.46 27.68 20.02
CA SER A 211 -4.48 28.23 20.96
C SER A 211 -4.86 27.83 22.38
N ILE A 212 -4.00 27.06 23.05
CA ILE A 212 -4.06 26.80 24.48
C ILE A 212 -3.50 28.05 25.18
N PRO A 213 -4.22 28.71 26.10
CA PRO A 213 -3.67 29.81 26.88
C PRO A 213 -2.68 29.28 27.92
N ALA A 214 -1.46 29.79 27.91
CA ALA A 214 -0.50 29.63 28.98
C ALA A 214 -0.90 30.52 30.17
N GLY A 215 -0.98 29.92 31.35
CA GLY A 215 -0.98 30.70 32.58
C GLY A 215 -1.79 30.11 33.72
N ALA A 216 -1.12 29.39 34.63
CA ALA A 216 -1.31 29.52 36.07
C ALA A 216 -0.16 28.80 36.79
N ALA A 217 0.59 29.57 37.53
CA ALA A 217 1.73 29.16 38.36
C ALA A 217 1.30 28.19 39.49
N ALA A 218 2.06 27.12 39.64
CA ALA A 218 1.94 26.19 40.73
C ALA A 218 2.53 26.78 42.01
N THR A 219 1.74 26.88 43.02
CA THR A 219 2.18 27.11 44.42
C THR A 219 2.61 25.79 45.06
N SER A 220 3.83 25.81 45.58
CA SER A 220 4.46 24.76 46.40
C SER A 220 3.63 24.40 47.61
N GLY A 221 3.22 23.15 47.71
CA GLY A 221 2.66 22.56 48.95
C GLY A 221 3.61 21.47 49.45
N GLN A 222 4.11 21.71 50.66
CA GLN A 222 5.01 20.87 51.46
C GLN A 222 4.31 19.58 51.94
N PRO A 223 4.98 18.43 52.04
CA PRO A 223 4.36 17.22 52.57
C PRO A 223 4.25 17.22 54.11
N PRO A 224 3.21 16.59 54.68
CA PRO A 224 3.14 16.46 56.13
C PRO A 224 4.01 15.30 56.64
N ALA A 225 4.53 15.51 57.83
CA ALA A 225 5.44 14.67 58.58
C ALA A 225 4.80 13.35 59.08
N ASP A 226 5.66 12.37 59.14
CA ASP A 226 5.55 11.07 59.82
C ASP A 226 5.14 11.20 61.28
N THR A 227 4.10 10.46 61.71
CA THR A 227 3.92 10.14 63.11
C THR A 227 3.58 8.66 63.28
N ARG A 228 4.50 7.98 63.90
CA ARG A 228 4.35 6.63 64.44
C ARG A 228 3.29 6.55 65.54
N GLY A 229 2.64 5.42 65.59
CA GLY A 229 1.80 4.92 66.66
C GLY A 229 1.44 3.47 66.36
#